data_686d13941cee0c77f8214c2c2570e4bc
#
_entry.id   686d13941cee0c77f8214c2c2570e4bc
#
_cell.length_a   1.000
_cell.length_b   1.000
_cell.length_c   1.000
_cell.angle_alpha   90.00
_cell.angle_beta   90.00
_cell.angle_gamma   90.00
#
_symmetry.space_group_name_H-M   'P 1'
#
loop_
_entity.id
_entity.type
_entity.pdbx_description
1 polymer ?
#
loop_
_entity_poly.entity_id
_entity_poly.type
_entity_poly.pdbx_seq_one_letter_code
_entity_poly.pdbx_strand_id
1 'polypeptide(L)'
;MGKHMSTLKERKLKFETLQLHVGQEEPDPVTDARAVPIYQTSSYVFHNSKHAADRFGLRDAGNIYGRLTNPTEDIFEQRIAALEGGVAALAVGSGAAAVTYTIENLAQAGDHIVSAKNIYGGTYNLLAHTLVDFGVTTTFVDPFNLEEVEGAIKDNTKAVYIETLGNPNSEVVDIEALAEIAHKHKIPLVIDNTFGTPYLIRPIEYGADIVVHSATKFIGGHGTTIGGVIIDGGKFDWAASGKFPQLTEPNPSYHGVSFAAAAGPAAFVTRIRAILLRDTGATLSPIHAFIFLQGLETLSLRVERHVDNALKVVEFLEKQPLVEKVNHPSVSEDPEQQRLYKKYFPNGGGSIFTFEIKGDDKKAQEFIDHLQLFSLLANVADVKSLVIHPASTTHAELNEAEQAEQGIKPNTIRLSIGTENIDDILYDLQEAFDAVK
;
A
#
# COMPACT_ATOMS: atom_id res chain seq x y z
N MET A 1 37.23 -18.11 -26.15
CA MET A 1 36.15 -17.16 -25.77
C MET A 1 35.50 -17.65 -24.48
N GLY A 2 35.85 -17.07 -23.32
CA GLY A 2 35.19 -17.36 -22.06
C GLY A 2 33.72 -16.96 -22.14
N LYS A 3 32.78 -17.84 -21.71
CA LYS A 3 31.37 -17.47 -21.57
C LYS A 3 31.28 -16.32 -20.57
N HIS A 4 30.77 -15.17 -21.01
CA HIS A 4 30.43 -14.07 -20.11
C HIS A 4 29.40 -14.60 -19.10
N MET A 5 29.78 -14.70 -17.83
CA MET A 5 28.83 -15.05 -16.77
C MET A 5 28.01 -13.82 -16.44
N SER A 6 26.69 -13.91 -16.56
CA SER A 6 25.79 -12.83 -16.18
C SER A 6 25.90 -12.51 -14.69
N THR A 7 25.99 -11.23 -14.36
CA THR A 7 25.92 -10.74 -12.99
C THR A 7 24.53 -10.94 -12.38
N LEU A 8 24.39 -10.80 -11.09
CA LEU A 8 23.08 -10.96 -10.42
C LEU A 8 22.05 -9.94 -10.94
N LYS A 9 22.49 -8.72 -11.24
CA LYS A 9 21.64 -7.65 -11.81
C LYS A 9 21.10 -7.95 -13.20
N GLU A 10 21.82 -8.74 -13.99
CA GLU A 10 21.43 -9.11 -15.35
C GLU A 10 20.48 -10.31 -15.41
N ARG A 11 20.28 -11.00 -14.29
CA ARG A 11 19.42 -12.19 -14.21
C ARG A 11 17.96 -11.83 -13.95
N LYS A 12 17.06 -12.56 -14.60
CA LYS A 12 15.63 -12.51 -14.27
C LYS A 12 15.38 -13.35 -13.01
N LEU A 13 15.42 -12.71 -11.85
CA LEU A 13 15.23 -13.34 -10.55
C LEU A 13 13.75 -13.57 -10.22
N LYS A 14 13.47 -14.54 -9.36
CA LYS A 14 12.15 -14.76 -8.76
C LYS A 14 11.98 -13.90 -7.51
N PHE A 15 10.74 -13.78 -7.05
CA PHE A 15 10.36 -12.88 -5.94
C PHE A 15 11.21 -13.11 -4.69
N GLU A 16 11.36 -14.37 -4.27
CA GLU A 16 12.08 -14.76 -3.05
C GLU A 16 13.58 -14.40 -3.11
N THR A 17 14.14 -14.33 -4.30
CA THR A 17 15.53 -13.87 -4.51
C THR A 17 15.59 -12.34 -4.61
N LEU A 18 14.62 -11.71 -5.29
CA LEU A 18 14.53 -10.25 -5.39
C LEU A 18 14.41 -9.61 -3.99
N GLN A 19 13.56 -10.16 -3.11
CA GLN A 19 13.34 -9.62 -1.76
C GLN A 19 14.60 -9.62 -0.89
N LEU A 20 15.61 -10.45 -1.22
CA LEU A 20 16.86 -10.58 -0.49
C LEU A 20 18.00 -9.72 -1.07
N HIS A 21 18.02 -9.50 -2.38
CA HIS A 21 19.24 -9.06 -3.07
C HIS A 21 19.14 -7.71 -3.78
N VAL A 22 17.95 -7.29 -4.23
CA VAL A 22 17.84 -6.02 -4.99
C VAL A 22 18.31 -4.83 -4.15
N GLY A 23 19.17 -4.02 -4.74
CA GLY A 23 19.81 -2.86 -4.10
C GLY A 23 21.10 -3.20 -3.35
N GLN A 24 21.41 -4.49 -3.15
CA GLN A 24 22.68 -4.95 -2.54
C GLN A 24 23.20 -6.24 -3.20
N GLU A 25 23.09 -6.30 -4.52
CA GLU A 25 23.69 -7.38 -5.32
C GLU A 25 25.20 -7.43 -5.12
N GLU A 26 25.81 -6.25 -4.88
CA GLU A 26 27.19 -6.09 -4.44
C GLU A 26 27.22 -5.71 -2.94
N PRO A 27 28.29 -6.04 -2.21
CA PRO A 27 28.47 -5.56 -0.83
C PRO A 27 28.63 -4.05 -0.78
N ASP A 28 28.57 -3.47 0.43
CA ASP A 28 28.84 -2.04 0.62
C ASP A 28 30.24 -1.68 0.04
N PRO A 29 30.33 -0.68 -0.86
CA PRO A 29 31.58 -0.43 -1.58
C PRO A 29 32.70 0.17 -0.72
N VAL A 30 32.39 0.59 0.52
CA VAL A 30 33.37 1.22 1.42
C VAL A 30 33.89 0.21 2.44
N THR A 31 32.99 -0.65 2.94
CA THR A 31 33.28 -1.52 4.10
C THR A 31 33.21 -3.01 3.78
N ASP A 32 32.81 -3.39 2.57
CA ASP A 32 32.51 -4.77 2.16
C ASP A 32 31.42 -5.44 3.02
N ALA A 33 30.62 -4.66 3.77
CA ALA A 33 29.53 -5.19 4.59
C ALA A 33 28.48 -5.87 3.72
N ARG A 34 28.07 -7.08 4.11
CA ARG A 34 26.98 -7.80 3.43
C ARG A 34 25.61 -7.27 3.83
N ALA A 35 25.39 -6.96 5.10
CA ALA A 35 24.17 -6.31 5.55
C ALA A 35 24.13 -4.85 5.10
N VAL A 36 22.92 -4.32 4.88
CA VAL A 36 22.76 -2.91 4.52
C VAL A 36 23.21 -2.01 5.66
N PRO A 37 24.20 -1.11 5.47
CA PRO A 37 24.57 -0.14 6.51
C PRO A 37 23.45 0.85 6.81
N ILE A 38 23.33 1.28 8.07
CA ILE A 38 22.40 2.33 8.48
C ILE A 38 23.15 3.67 8.42
N TYR A 39 22.86 4.49 7.41
CA TYR A 39 23.45 5.82 7.28
C TYR A 39 22.63 6.85 8.07
N GLN A 40 22.85 6.88 9.37
CA GLN A 40 22.14 7.79 10.29
C GLN A 40 22.80 9.17 10.25
N THR A 41 22.49 9.96 9.21
CA THR A 41 23.01 11.31 9.02
C THR A 41 21.96 12.23 8.40
N SER A 42 21.98 13.51 8.77
CA SER A 42 21.14 14.55 8.17
C SER A 42 21.76 15.18 6.92
N SER A 43 23.10 15.16 6.79
CA SER A 43 23.81 15.94 5.76
C SER A 43 25.09 15.25 5.30
N TYR A 44 25.59 15.69 4.16
CA TYR A 44 26.76 15.10 3.49
C TYR A 44 27.74 16.20 3.14
N VAL A 45 29.06 15.92 3.30
CA VAL A 45 30.14 16.89 3.06
C VAL A 45 30.45 16.97 1.56
N PHE A 46 30.57 18.18 1.04
CA PHE A 46 31.05 18.43 -0.30
C PHE A 46 32.59 18.56 -0.31
N HIS A 47 33.22 18.12 -1.40
CA HIS A 47 34.69 18.17 -1.52
C HIS A 47 35.23 19.61 -1.65
N ASN A 48 34.45 20.52 -2.25
CA ASN A 48 34.73 21.94 -2.42
C ASN A 48 33.48 22.69 -2.85
N SER A 49 33.54 24.03 -2.95
CA SER A 49 32.41 24.88 -3.32
C SER A 49 31.87 24.60 -4.72
N LYS A 50 32.72 24.21 -5.67
CA LYS A 50 32.29 23.84 -7.02
C LYS A 50 31.47 22.55 -7.00
N HIS A 51 31.92 21.53 -6.27
CA HIS A 51 31.17 20.28 -6.07
C HIS A 51 29.78 20.55 -5.46
N ALA A 52 29.73 21.41 -4.44
CA ALA A 52 28.43 21.81 -3.86
C ALA A 52 27.52 22.48 -4.90
N ALA A 53 28.04 23.44 -5.66
CA ALA A 53 27.28 24.13 -6.70
C ALA A 53 26.80 23.19 -7.83
N ASP A 54 27.60 22.21 -8.18
CA ASP A 54 27.23 21.22 -9.21
C ASP A 54 26.13 20.28 -8.73
N ARG A 55 26.16 19.86 -7.45
CA ARG A 55 25.09 19.06 -6.81
C ARG A 55 23.76 19.82 -6.80
N PHE A 56 23.75 21.04 -6.27
CA PHE A 56 22.53 21.87 -6.23
C PHE A 56 22.05 22.27 -7.63
N GLY A 57 22.96 22.39 -8.58
CA GLY A 57 22.64 22.71 -9.98
C GLY A 57 22.26 21.51 -10.85
N LEU A 58 22.11 20.31 -10.27
CA LEU A 58 21.75 19.06 -10.95
C LEU A 58 22.75 18.61 -12.02
N ARG A 59 24.02 19.07 -11.93
CA ARG A 59 25.11 18.70 -12.83
C ARG A 59 25.95 17.53 -12.32
N ASP A 60 25.78 17.19 -11.03
CA ASP A 60 26.43 16.06 -10.38
C ASP A 60 25.40 15.32 -9.51
N ALA A 61 25.31 14.00 -9.65
CA ALA A 61 24.39 13.18 -8.90
C ALA A 61 24.95 12.82 -7.53
N GLY A 62 24.10 12.69 -6.52
CA GLY A 62 24.44 12.17 -5.19
C GLY A 62 23.71 12.85 -4.05
N ASN A 63 24.14 12.52 -2.83
CA ASN A 63 23.48 12.97 -1.63
C ASN A 63 23.81 14.45 -1.32
N ILE A 64 22.82 15.17 -0.82
CA ILE A 64 22.90 16.55 -0.34
C ILE A 64 22.46 16.63 1.11
N TYR A 65 21.25 16.15 1.37
CA TYR A 65 20.59 16.23 2.66
C TYR A 65 19.67 15.03 2.89
N GLY A 66 19.68 14.46 4.08
CA GLY A 66 18.98 13.19 4.40
C GLY A 66 17.47 13.21 4.21
N ARG A 67 16.83 14.37 4.19
CA ARG A 67 15.39 14.48 3.86
C ARG A 67 15.11 14.13 2.40
N LEU A 68 16.04 14.39 1.48
CA LEU A 68 15.87 14.14 0.05
C LEU A 68 16.34 12.75 -0.35
N THR A 69 17.51 12.35 0.14
CA THR A 69 18.17 11.09 -0.23
C THR A 69 18.97 10.53 0.95
N ASN A 70 18.92 9.21 1.10
CA ASN A 70 19.72 8.48 2.07
C ASN A 70 20.06 7.10 1.50
N PRO A 71 21.30 6.61 1.58
CA PRO A 71 21.69 5.34 0.97
C PRO A 71 20.93 4.12 1.53
N THR A 72 20.53 4.13 2.81
CA THR A 72 19.74 3.05 3.39
C THR A 72 18.31 3.04 2.83
N GLU A 73 17.70 4.22 2.73
CA GLU A 73 16.38 4.39 2.14
C GLU A 73 16.37 4.04 0.65
N ASP A 74 17.44 4.40 -0.09
CA ASP A 74 17.57 4.11 -1.52
C ASP A 74 17.54 2.59 -1.79
N ILE A 75 18.19 1.78 -0.96
CA ILE A 75 18.13 0.31 -1.10
C ILE A 75 16.71 -0.20 -0.85
N PHE A 76 16.00 0.34 0.14
CA PHE A 76 14.60 0.00 0.38
C PHE A 76 13.72 0.37 -0.82
N GLU A 77 13.89 1.57 -1.35
CA GLU A 77 13.15 2.05 -2.53
C GLU A 77 13.39 1.17 -3.77
N GLN A 78 14.65 0.84 -4.08
CA GLN A 78 15.00 -0.04 -5.19
C GLN A 78 14.36 -1.43 -5.03
N ARG A 79 14.42 -2.00 -3.83
CA ARG A 79 13.91 -3.34 -3.55
C ARG A 79 12.40 -3.41 -3.68
N ILE A 80 11.68 -2.49 -3.08
CA ILE A 80 10.21 -2.49 -3.16
C ILE A 80 9.72 -2.18 -4.58
N ALA A 81 10.40 -1.30 -5.33
CA ALA A 81 10.09 -1.04 -6.73
C ALA A 81 10.22 -2.32 -7.56
N ALA A 82 11.30 -3.08 -7.38
CA ALA A 82 11.51 -4.36 -8.08
C ALA A 82 10.46 -5.42 -7.70
N LEU A 83 10.07 -5.49 -6.43
CA LEU A 83 9.06 -6.44 -5.95
C LEU A 83 7.67 -6.13 -6.51
N GLU A 84 7.30 -4.87 -6.64
CA GLU A 84 6.03 -4.45 -7.27
C GLU A 84 6.08 -4.47 -8.81
N GLY A 85 7.27 -4.57 -9.40
CA GLY A 85 7.44 -4.47 -10.85
C GLY A 85 7.36 -3.04 -11.39
N GLY A 86 7.61 -2.04 -10.51
CA GLY A 86 7.71 -0.63 -10.88
C GLY A 86 9.12 -0.23 -11.32
N VAL A 87 9.25 1.00 -11.82
CA VAL A 87 10.54 1.54 -12.30
C VAL A 87 11.30 2.32 -11.22
N ALA A 88 10.59 2.86 -10.24
CA ALA A 88 11.14 3.63 -9.13
C ALA A 88 10.18 3.65 -7.94
N ALA A 89 10.69 3.93 -6.75
CA ALA A 89 9.89 4.14 -5.56
C ALA A 89 10.42 5.30 -4.72
N LEU A 90 9.55 5.83 -3.86
CA LEU A 90 9.87 6.86 -2.88
C LEU A 90 9.35 6.42 -1.51
N ALA A 91 10.25 6.29 -0.55
CA ALA A 91 9.92 6.04 0.85
C ALA A 91 9.56 7.35 1.57
N VAL A 92 8.52 7.28 2.41
CA VAL A 92 8.01 8.42 3.19
C VAL A 92 7.63 7.99 4.60
N GLY A 93 7.39 8.96 5.48
CA GLY A 93 7.22 8.76 6.92
C GLY A 93 6.01 7.96 7.36
N SER A 94 5.00 7.76 6.50
CA SER A 94 3.80 6.98 6.80
C SER A 94 3.04 6.58 5.54
N GLY A 95 2.15 5.60 5.64
CA GLY A 95 1.19 5.28 4.57
C GLY A 95 0.27 6.47 4.26
N ALA A 96 -0.16 7.21 5.27
CA ALA A 96 -0.95 8.43 5.09
C ALA A 96 -0.17 9.48 4.26
N ALA A 97 1.12 9.68 4.53
CA ALA A 97 1.97 10.56 3.73
C ALA A 97 2.12 10.06 2.29
N ALA A 98 2.22 8.75 2.08
CA ALA A 98 2.29 8.17 0.72
C ALA A 98 1.02 8.48 -0.08
N VAL A 99 -0.16 8.31 0.50
CA VAL A 99 -1.43 8.65 -0.15
C VAL A 99 -1.53 10.16 -0.38
N THR A 100 -1.26 10.98 0.64
CA THR A 100 -1.34 12.45 0.54
C THR A 100 -0.45 12.98 -0.58
N TYR A 101 0.83 12.60 -0.61
CA TYR A 101 1.75 13.03 -1.66
C TYR A 101 1.37 12.53 -3.05
N THR A 102 0.81 11.33 -3.14
CA THR A 102 0.30 10.80 -4.41
C THR A 102 -0.84 11.67 -4.94
N ILE A 103 -1.81 12.00 -4.10
CA ILE A 103 -2.94 12.84 -4.51
C ILE A 103 -2.50 14.27 -4.81
N GLU A 104 -1.69 14.91 -3.96
CA GLU A 104 -1.18 16.27 -4.16
C GLU A 104 -0.27 16.39 -5.39
N ASN A 105 0.40 15.30 -5.78
CA ASN A 105 1.21 15.27 -7.00
C ASN A 105 0.35 15.20 -8.28
N LEU A 106 -0.87 14.66 -8.17
CA LEU A 106 -1.83 14.53 -9.28
C LEU A 106 -2.81 15.69 -9.36
N ALA A 107 -3.34 16.13 -8.22
CA ALA A 107 -4.45 17.06 -8.10
C ALA A 107 -4.03 18.35 -7.39
N GLN A 108 -4.46 19.47 -7.94
CA GLN A 108 -4.28 20.81 -7.37
C GLN A 108 -5.64 21.40 -6.99
N ALA A 109 -5.66 22.60 -6.40
CA ALA A 109 -6.90 23.28 -6.08
C ALA A 109 -7.79 23.45 -7.33
N GLY A 110 -9.04 23.00 -7.23
CA GLY A 110 -10.00 22.93 -8.33
C GLY A 110 -10.06 21.58 -9.04
N ASP A 111 -9.19 20.64 -8.71
CA ASP A 111 -9.19 19.30 -9.30
C ASP A 111 -10.07 18.30 -8.52
N HIS A 112 -10.26 17.14 -9.12
CA HIS A 112 -11.19 16.13 -8.65
C HIS A 112 -10.55 14.71 -8.69
N ILE A 113 -10.97 13.87 -7.75
CA ILE A 113 -10.59 12.46 -7.64
C ILE A 113 -11.85 11.59 -7.66
N VAL A 114 -11.81 10.46 -8.32
CA VAL A 114 -12.80 9.38 -8.16
C VAL A 114 -12.17 8.31 -7.28
N SER A 115 -12.82 7.98 -6.17
CA SER A 115 -12.31 6.99 -5.20
C SER A 115 -13.34 5.92 -4.92
N ALA A 116 -12.88 4.67 -4.77
CA ALA A 116 -13.72 3.64 -4.18
C ALA A 116 -14.16 4.04 -2.76
N LYS A 117 -15.37 3.62 -2.36
CA LYS A 117 -15.90 3.90 -1.01
C LYS A 117 -15.40 2.91 0.06
N ASN A 118 -15.03 1.69 -0.34
CA ASN A 118 -14.55 0.62 0.54
C ASN A 118 -13.02 0.64 0.73
N ILE A 119 -12.50 1.79 1.13
CA ILE A 119 -11.08 2.05 1.36
C ILE A 119 -10.80 2.26 2.85
N TYR A 120 -9.51 2.31 3.20
CA TYR A 120 -9.08 2.63 4.56
C TYR A 120 -9.71 3.93 5.07
N GLY A 121 -10.29 3.90 6.28
CA GLY A 121 -11.01 5.04 6.87
C GLY A 121 -10.19 6.33 6.94
N GLY A 122 -8.88 6.25 7.22
CA GLY A 122 -8.01 7.43 7.21
C GLY A 122 -7.86 8.04 5.83
N THR A 123 -7.80 7.24 4.77
CA THR A 123 -7.79 7.73 3.38
C THR A 123 -9.14 8.32 2.99
N TYR A 124 -10.23 7.67 3.40
CA TYR A 124 -11.57 8.23 3.19
C TYR A 124 -11.69 9.61 3.82
N ASN A 125 -11.30 9.76 5.08
CA ASN A 125 -11.35 11.05 5.79
C ASN A 125 -10.44 12.11 5.13
N LEU A 126 -9.25 11.72 4.70
CA LEU A 126 -8.33 12.60 3.94
C LEU A 126 -9.02 13.18 2.69
N LEU A 127 -9.64 12.30 1.90
CA LEU A 127 -10.28 12.67 0.63
C LEU A 127 -11.61 13.40 0.82
N ALA A 128 -12.41 12.99 1.81
CA ALA A 128 -13.74 13.54 2.04
C ALA A 128 -13.72 14.92 2.74
N HIS A 129 -12.71 15.16 3.57
CA HIS A 129 -12.68 16.34 4.45
C HIS A 129 -11.38 17.14 4.32
N THR A 130 -10.22 16.54 4.61
CA THR A 130 -8.96 17.28 4.72
C THR A 130 -8.55 17.96 3.42
N LEU A 131 -8.55 17.24 2.31
CA LEU A 131 -8.13 17.80 1.01
C LEU A 131 -9.15 18.76 0.39
N VAL A 132 -10.40 18.74 0.85
CA VAL A 132 -11.42 19.73 0.46
C VAL A 132 -11.00 21.14 0.89
N ASP A 133 -10.39 21.29 2.07
CA ASP A 133 -9.87 22.58 2.54
C ASP A 133 -8.73 23.11 1.66
N PHE A 134 -8.06 22.24 0.91
CA PHE A 134 -7.03 22.58 -0.09
C PHE A 134 -7.57 22.63 -1.52
N GLY A 135 -8.89 22.53 -1.69
CA GLY A 135 -9.57 22.70 -2.97
C GLY A 135 -9.62 21.45 -3.86
N VAL A 136 -9.26 20.28 -3.35
CA VAL A 136 -9.40 19.00 -4.06
C VAL A 136 -10.68 18.31 -3.62
N THR A 137 -11.56 17.99 -4.57
CA THR A 137 -12.84 17.31 -4.31
C THR A 137 -12.78 15.84 -4.70
N THR A 138 -13.62 15.01 -4.08
CA THR A 138 -13.69 13.59 -4.36
C THR A 138 -15.13 13.12 -4.54
N THR A 139 -15.36 12.26 -5.54
CA THR A 139 -16.59 11.48 -5.64
C THR A 139 -16.28 10.04 -5.25
N PHE A 140 -16.96 9.54 -4.22
CA PHE A 140 -16.87 8.15 -3.80
C PHE A 140 -17.87 7.31 -4.57
N VAL A 141 -17.42 6.16 -5.07
CA VAL A 141 -18.19 5.27 -5.95
C VAL A 141 -18.13 3.82 -5.44
N ASP A 142 -19.09 3.04 -5.86
CA ASP A 142 -19.00 1.59 -5.73
C ASP A 142 -18.03 1.04 -6.79
N PRO A 143 -16.85 0.50 -6.41
CA PRO A 143 -15.86 0.03 -7.38
C PRO A 143 -16.32 -1.23 -8.15
N PHE A 144 -17.40 -1.88 -7.73
CA PHE A 144 -17.99 -3.01 -8.42
C PHE A 144 -19.01 -2.60 -9.49
N ASN A 145 -19.45 -1.33 -9.48
CA ASN A 145 -20.31 -0.74 -10.48
C ASN A 145 -19.47 0.12 -11.46
N LEU A 146 -19.00 -0.50 -12.54
CA LEU A 146 -18.12 0.16 -13.52
C LEU A 146 -18.79 1.36 -14.20
N GLU A 147 -20.11 1.34 -14.39
CA GLU A 147 -20.86 2.46 -14.97
C GLU A 147 -20.86 3.67 -14.00
N GLU A 148 -21.02 3.42 -12.71
CA GLU A 148 -20.92 4.47 -11.68
C GLU A 148 -19.53 5.07 -11.62
N VAL A 149 -18.48 4.24 -11.67
CA VAL A 149 -17.07 4.70 -11.71
C VAL A 149 -16.84 5.60 -12.91
N GLU A 150 -17.21 5.17 -14.11
CA GLU A 150 -17.02 5.96 -15.33
C GLU A 150 -17.86 7.24 -15.32
N GLY A 151 -19.11 7.15 -14.87
CA GLY A 151 -20.04 8.29 -14.76
C GLY A 151 -19.61 9.37 -13.76
N ALA A 152 -18.79 9.02 -12.78
CA ALA A 152 -18.23 9.97 -11.79
C ALA A 152 -17.03 10.77 -12.33
N ILE A 153 -16.43 10.37 -13.44
CA ILE A 153 -15.26 11.04 -14.02
C ILE A 153 -15.70 12.34 -14.69
N LYS A 154 -15.04 13.44 -14.30
CA LYS A 154 -15.26 14.80 -14.81
C LYS A 154 -14.03 15.28 -15.58
N ASP A 155 -14.14 16.40 -16.28
CA ASP A 155 -13.01 16.99 -17.05
C ASP A 155 -11.80 17.29 -16.15
N ASN A 156 -12.04 17.70 -14.90
CA ASN A 156 -11.02 18.01 -13.90
C ASN A 156 -10.63 16.81 -13.02
N THR A 157 -11.10 15.59 -13.31
CA THR A 157 -10.67 14.38 -12.61
C THR A 157 -9.23 14.04 -12.96
N LYS A 158 -8.43 13.74 -11.94
CA LYS A 158 -6.98 13.47 -12.07
C LYS A 158 -6.57 12.03 -11.81
N ALA A 159 -7.40 11.25 -11.14
CA ALA A 159 -7.13 9.84 -10.88
C ALA A 159 -8.39 9.07 -10.49
N VAL A 160 -8.32 7.75 -10.67
CA VAL A 160 -9.15 6.77 -9.96
C VAL A 160 -8.30 6.15 -8.87
N TYR A 161 -8.81 6.12 -7.63
CA TYR A 161 -8.13 5.56 -6.47
C TYR A 161 -8.91 4.37 -5.91
N ILE A 162 -8.23 3.22 -5.73
CA ILE A 162 -8.80 1.98 -5.20
C ILE A 162 -7.82 1.26 -4.29
N GLU A 163 -8.30 0.24 -3.56
CA GLU A 163 -7.47 -0.73 -2.86
C GLU A 163 -7.59 -2.12 -3.52
N THR A 164 -6.54 -2.92 -3.51
CA THR A 164 -6.55 -4.29 -4.09
C THR A 164 -7.51 -5.22 -3.37
N LEU A 165 -7.58 -5.09 -2.06
CA LEU A 165 -8.51 -5.76 -1.16
C LEU A 165 -9.17 -4.70 -0.30
N GLY A 166 -10.49 -4.64 -0.34
CA GLY A 166 -11.28 -3.66 0.40
C GLY A 166 -11.12 -3.79 1.91
N ASN A 167 -11.20 -2.67 2.59
CA ASN A 167 -11.17 -2.61 4.05
C ASN A 167 -12.59 -2.27 4.57
N PRO A 168 -13.20 -3.12 5.41
CA PRO A 168 -12.58 -4.24 6.15
C PRO A 168 -12.84 -5.65 5.58
N ASN A 169 -13.61 -5.79 4.51
CA ASN A 169 -14.22 -7.07 4.11
C ASN A 169 -13.41 -7.87 3.07
N SER A 170 -12.22 -7.41 2.68
CA SER A 170 -11.34 -8.08 1.71
C SER A 170 -11.99 -8.34 0.32
N GLU A 171 -12.92 -7.52 -0.09
CA GLU A 171 -13.53 -7.60 -1.41
C GLU A 171 -12.52 -7.29 -2.51
N VAL A 172 -12.56 -8.03 -3.61
CA VAL A 172 -11.62 -7.92 -4.73
C VAL A 172 -12.24 -7.08 -5.84
N VAL A 173 -11.52 -6.05 -6.30
CA VAL A 173 -11.94 -5.20 -7.41
C VAL A 173 -11.40 -5.72 -8.75
N ASP A 174 -12.07 -5.41 -9.87
CA ASP A 174 -11.55 -5.71 -11.21
C ASP A 174 -10.57 -4.63 -11.66
N ILE A 175 -9.29 -4.86 -11.35
CA ILE A 175 -8.20 -3.90 -11.59
C ILE A 175 -8.08 -3.56 -13.07
N GLU A 176 -8.13 -4.56 -13.97
CA GLU A 176 -7.98 -4.33 -15.41
C GLU A 176 -9.12 -3.47 -15.96
N ALA A 177 -10.38 -3.77 -15.56
CA ALA A 177 -11.54 -2.99 -16.00
C ALA A 177 -11.45 -1.53 -15.50
N LEU A 178 -11.02 -1.31 -14.25
CA LEU A 178 -10.85 0.02 -13.69
C LEU A 178 -9.68 0.78 -14.35
N ALA A 179 -8.60 0.09 -14.70
CA ALA A 179 -7.49 0.66 -15.45
C ALA A 179 -7.93 1.10 -16.86
N GLU A 180 -8.70 0.28 -17.56
CA GLU A 180 -9.25 0.63 -18.89
C GLU A 180 -10.11 1.88 -18.83
N ILE A 181 -10.99 2.01 -17.83
CA ILE A 181 -11.81 3.20 -17.61
C ILE A 181 -10.93 4.43 -17.37
N ALA A 182 -9.98 4.35 -16.43
CA ALA A 182 -9.09 5.47 -16.12
C ALA A 182 -8.30 5.92 -17.36
N HIS A 183 -7.70 4.99 -18.09
CA HIS A 183 -6.88 5.28 -19.26
C HIS A 183 -7.70 5.83 -20.44
N LYS A 184 -8.92 5.38 -20.63
CA LYS A 184 -9.87 5.96 -21.61
C LYS A 184 -10.07 7.46 -21.38
N HIS A 185 -10.09 7.88 -20.12
CA HIS A 185 -10.22 9.27 -19.71
C HIS A 185 -8.86 9.98 -19.52
N LYS A 186 -7.75 9.33 -19.92
CA LYS A 186 -6.37 9.87 -19.83
C LYS A 186 -5.95 10.25 -18.41
N ILE A 187 -6.39 9.48 -17.42
CA ILE A 187 -6.00 9.62 -16.01
C ILE A 187 -5.40 8.32 -15.49
N PRO A 188 -4.48 8.38 -14.52
CA PRO A 188 -3.88 7.18 -13.94
C PRO A 188 -4.84 6.45 -13.00
N LEU A 189 -4.64 5.13 -12.88
CA LEU A 189 -5.17 4.31 -11.81
C LEU A 189 -4.15 4.23 -10.67
N VAL A 190 -4.55 4.67 -9.49
CA VAL A 190 -3.78 4.58 -8.24
C VAL A 190 -4.34 3.46 -7.38
N ILE A 191 -3.47 2.57 -6.93
CA ILE A 191 -3.88 1.43 -6.10
C ILE A 191 -3.09 1.40 -4.80
N ASP A 192 -3.80 1.33 -3.69
CA ASP A 192 -3.22 0.94 -2.41
C ASP A 192 -3.16 -0.60 -2.34
N ASN A 193 -1.94 -1.13 -2.36
CA ASN A 193 -1.67 -2.57 -2.33
C ASN A 193 -1.22 -3.06 -0.95
N THR A 194 -1.55 -2.31 0.10
CA THR A 194 -1.14 -2.64 1.48
C THR A 194 -1.60 -4.04 1.89
N PHE A 195 -2.85 -4.40 1.61
CA PHE A 195 -3.40 -5.73 1.98
C PHE A 195 -3.02 -6.83 0.99
N GLY A 196 -2.87 -6.49 -0.29
CA GLY A 196 -2.45 -7.45 -1.32
C GLY A 196 -1.00 -7.88 -1.17
N THR A 197 -0.12 -6.99 -0.84
CA THR A 197 1.34 -7.10 -0.87
C THR A 197 1.89 -7.40 -2.28
N PRO A 198 3.13 -7.04 -2.60
CA PRO A 198 3.72 -7.37 -3.91
C PRO A 198 3.95 -8.87 -4.11
N TYR A 199 3.86 -9.65 -3.03
CA TYR A 199 4.00 -11.11 -3.10
C TYR A 199 2.74 -11.81 -3.64
N LEU A 200 1.55 -11.39 -3.20
CA LEU A 200 0.30 -11.99 -3.66
C LEU A 200 -0.16 -11.44 -4.99
N ILE A 201 0.04 -10.14 -5.22
CA ILE A 201 -0.40 -9.44 -6.42
C ILE A 201 0.51 -8.24 -6.73
N ARG A 202 0.78 -8.03 -8.02
CA ARG A 202 1.44 -6.85 -8.56
C ARG A 202 0.46 -6.06 -9.42
N PRO A 203 -0.22 -5.05 -8.89
CA PRO A 203 -1.26 -4.32 -9.62
C PRO A 203 -0.77 -3.67 -10.92
N ILE A 204 0.52 -3.31 -11.01
CA ILE A 204 1.15 -2.76 -12.21
C ILE A 204 1.07 -3.73 -13.41
N GLU A 205 1.07 -5.04 -13.15
CA GLU A 205 0.93 -6.06 -14.20
C GLU A 205 -0.50 -6.08 -14.80
N TYR A 206 -1.46 -5.49 -14.08
CA TYR A 206 -2.87 -5.43 -14.46
C TYR A 206 -3.35 -4.02 -14.83
N GLY A 207 -2.43 -3.08 -15.02
CA GLY A 207 -2.74 -1.74 -15.53
C GLY A 207 -2.72 -0.61 -14.50
N ALA A 208 -2.39 -0.88 -13.23
CA ALA A 208 -2.14 0.20 -12.27
C ALA A 208 -0.92 1.02 -12.70
N ASP A 209 -1.01 2.34 -12.52
CA ASP A 209 0.06 3.27 -12.87
C ASP A 209 0.90 3.63 -11.66
N ILE A 210 0.25 3.84 -10.52
CA ILE A 210 0.88 4.18 -9.24
C ILE A 210 0.38 3.20 -8.17
N VAL A 211 1.31 2.67 -7.39
CA VAL A 211 1.00 1.81 -6.25
C VAL A 211 1.49 2.48 -4.97
N VAL A 212 0.67 2.47 -3.94
CA VAL A 212 1.05 2.93 -2.59
C VAL A 212 0.97 1.81 -1.57
N HIS A 213 1.78 1.90 -0.54
CA HIS A 213 1.72 1.01 0.62
C HIS A 213 1.85 1.79 1.93
N SER A 214 1.10 1.39 2.92
CA SER A 214 1.53 1.54 4.30
C SER A 214 2.55 0.44 4.62
N ALA A 215 3.85 0.79 4.58
CA ALA A 215 4.92 -0.14 4.91
C ALA A 215 4.86 -0.62 6.38
N THR A 216 4.15 0.12 7.23
CA THR A 216 3.80 -0.21 8.61
C THR A 216 3.18 -1.61 8.76
N LYS A 217 2.44 -2.07 7.73
CA LYS A 217 1.64 -3.29 7.74
C LYS A 217 2.51 -4.52 7.39
N PHE A 218 2.21 -5.25 6.34
CA PHE A 218 2.94 -6.48 5.97
C PHE A 218 4.42 -6.27 5.67
N ILE A 219 4.82 -5.11 5.13
CA ILE A 219 6.25 -4.87 4.81
C ILE A 219 7.09 -4.90 6.08
N GLY A 220 6.72 -4.14 7.11
CA GLY A 220 7.35 -4.22 8.43
C GLY A 220 7.00 -5.49 9.18
N GLY A 221 5.71 -5.79 9.26
CA GLY A 221 5.13 -7.04 9.72
C GLY A 221 5.13 -7.29 11.23
N HIS A 222 5.69 -6.38 12.04
CA HIS A 222 5.92 -6.61 13.48
C HIS A 222 5.32 -5.50 14.38
N GLY A 223 4.57 -4.56 13.80
CA GLY A 223 3.96 -3.46 14.56
C GLY A 223 4.95 -2.51 15.23
N THR A 224 6.21 -2.45 14.75
CA THR A 224 7.30 -1.69 15.37
C THR A 224 7.56 -0.35 14.72
N THR A 225 7.18 -0.17 13.46
CA THR A 225 7.70 0.92 12.61
C THR A 225 6.62 1.46 11.69
N ILE A 226 6.49 2.78 11.66
CA ILE A 226 5.58 3.49 10.77
C ILE A 226 6.36 3.97 9.54
N GLY A 227 5.78 3.76 8.36
CA GLY A 227 6.33 4.24 7.10
C GLY A 227 5.38 4.01 5.93
N GLY A 228 5.68 4.63 4.82
CA GLY A 228 4.95 4.48 3.57
C GLY A 228 5.89 4.42 2.38
N VAL A 229 5.37 3.98 1.26
CA VAL A 229 6.11 3.97 0.00
C VAL A 229 5.17 4.20 -1.17
N ILE A 230 5.66 4.92 -2.18
CA ILE A 230 4.99 5.19 -3.44
C ILE A 230 5.81 4.55 -4.54
N ILE A 231 5.19 3.72 -5.38
CA ILE A 231 5.85 3.04 -6.49
C ILE A 231 5.30 3.60 -7.81
N ASP A 232 6.22 4.02 -8.68
CA ASP A 232 5.93 4.48 -10.04
C ASP A 232 5.99 3.30 -11.00
N GLY A 233 4.87 3.02 -11.69
CA GLY A 233 4.80 1.98 -12.70
C GLY A 233 5.58 2.31 -13.98
N GLY A 234 5.81 3.60 -14.24
CA GLY A 234 6.59 4.10 -15.36
C GLY A 234 5.96 3.97 -16.73
N LYS A 235 4.68 3.59 -16.81
CA LYS A 235 3.99 3.33 -18.08
C LYS A 235 3.00 4.43 -18.49
N PHE A 236 2.58 5.28 -17.55
CA PHE A 236 1.62 6.34 -17.84
C PHE A 236 2.28 7.46 -18.62
N ASP A 237 1.70 7.80 -19.77
CA ASP A 237 2.20 8.89 -20.62
C ASP A 237 1.64 10.24 -20.16
N TRP A 238 2.38 10.91 -19.30
CA TRP A 238 2.02 12.21 -18.72
C TRP A 238 1.85 13.29 -19.81
N ALA A 239 2.69 13.26 -20.85
CA ALA A 239 2.64 14.24 -21.93
C ALA A 239 1.42 14.02 -22.82
N ALA A 240 1.15 12.79 -23.24
CA ALA A 240 -0.03 12.45 -24.07
C ALA A 240 -1.35 12.65 -23.32
N SER A 241 -1.36 12.53 -22.00
CA SER A 241 -2.52 12.83 -21.18
C SER A 241 -2.95 14.31 -21.28
N GLY A 242 -1.98 15.21 -21.23
CA GLY A 242 -2.23 16.68 -21.25
C GLY A 242 -2.90 17.24 -19.99
N LYS A 243 -3.12 16.41 -18.96
CA LYS A 243 -3.84 16.80 -17.72
C LYS A 243 -2.92 17.17 -16.56
N PHE A 244 -1.60 17.02 -16.70
CA PHE A 244 -0.61 17.11 -15.61
C PHE A 244 0.51 18.10 -15.94
N PRO A 245 0.21 19.42 -16.07
CA PRO A 245 1.21 20.43 -16.40
C PRO A 245 2.35 20.48 -15.36
N GLN A 246 2.05 20.20 -14.09
CA GLN A 246 3.05 20.16 -13.02
C GLN A 246 4.15 19.09 -13.23
N LEU A 247 3.92 18.08 -14.06
CA LEU A 247 4.90 17.05 -14.43
C LEU A 247 5.56 17.34 -15.79
N THR A 248 4.83 17.97 -16.71
CA THR A 248 5.25 18.10 -18.12
C THR A 248 5.83 19.46 -18.48
N GLU A 249 5.41 20.52 -17.76
CA GLU A 249 5.91 21.86 -17.99
C GLU A 249 7.17 22.19 -17.15
N PRO A 250 7.99 23.16 -17.56
CA PRO A 250 9.12 23.63 -16.78
C PRO A 250 8.70 24.14 -15.39
N ASN A 251 9.30 23.59 -14.34
CA ASN A 251 8.99 23.98 -12.95
C ASN A 251 9.87 25.17 -12.53
N PRO A 252 9.31 26.34 -12.23
CA PRO A 252 10.09 27.53 -11.88
C PRO A 252 10.79 27.40 -10.51
N SER A 253 10.28 26.56 -9.60
CA SER A 253 10.91 26.35 -8.28
C SER A 253 12.02 25.29 -8.31
N TYR A 254 12.23 24.62 -9.45
CA TYR A 254 13.23 23.58 -9.62
C TYR A 254 13.99 23.73 -10.93
N HIS A 255 14.76 24.80 -11.05
CA HIS A 255 15.65 25.13 -12.19
C HIS A 255 14.98 25.12 -13.59
N GLY A 256 13.66 25.28 -13.68
CA GLY A 256 12.93 25.19 -14.94
C GLY A 256 12.86 23.78 -15.53
N VAL A 257 13.06 22.74 -14.70
CA VAL A 257 13.01 21.33 -15.13
C VAL A 257 11.58 20.90 -15.41
N SER A 258 11.36 20.23 -16.54
CA SER A 258 10.19 19.38 -16.78
C SER A 258 10.50 17.98 -16.24
N PHE A 259 9.75 17.52 -15.23
CA PHE A 259 10.01 16.22 -14.60
C PHE A 259 9.80 15.06 -15.58
N ALA A 260 8.78 15.13 -16.45
CA ALA A 260 8.55 14.13 -17.47
C ALA A 260 9.71 14.01 -18.45
N ALA A 261 10.30 15.15 -18.87
CA ALA A 261 11.44 15.14 -19.76
C ALA A 261 12.75 14.71 -19.07
N ALA A 262 12.97 15.13 -17.81
CA ALA A 262 14.23 14.89 -17.10
C ALA A 262 14.32 13.49 -16.49
N ALA A 263 13.22 12.95 -15.96
CA ALA A 263 13.18 11.67 -15.23
C ALA A 263 12.48 10.55 -16.02
N GLY A 264 11.85 10.87 -17.16
CA GLY A 264 11.19 9.88 -18.00
C GLY A 264 10.19 9.02 -17.22
N PRO A 265 10.33 7.68 -17.23
CA PRO A 265 9.40 6.78 -16.56
C PRO A 265 9.28 7.00 -15.04
N ALA A 266 10.29 7.57 -14.38
CA ALA A 266 10.30 7.84 -12.95
C ALA A 266 9.83 9.28 -12.59
N ALA A 267 9.20 9.99 -13.52
CA ALA A 267 8.81 11.39 -13.36
C ALA A 267 7.93 11.63 -12.15
N PHE A 268 7.01 10.71 -11.88
CA PHE A 268 6.03 10.85 -10.80
C PHE A 268 6.68 10.93 -9.43
N VAL A 269 7.47 9.92 -9.06
CA VAL A 269 8.15 9.89 -7.74
C VAL A 269 9.29 10.91 -7.67
N THR A 270 9.93 11.24 -8.79
CA THR A 270 10.99 12.25 -8.84
C THR A 270 10.44 13.64 -8.47
N ARG A 271 9.28 14.01 -9.01
CA ARG A 271 8.64 15.27 -8.62
C ARG A 271 8.24 15.30 -7.15
N ILE A 272 7.68 14.21 -6.62
CA ILE A 272 7.34 14.15 -5.20
C ILE A 272 8.59 14.38 -4.34
N ARG A 273 9.70 13.71 -4.64
CA ARG A 273 10.98 13.87 -3.93
C ARG A 273 11.49 15.31 -4.00
N ALA A 274 11.50 15.88 -5.20
CA ALA A 274 12.10 17.20 -5.47
C ALA A 274 11.26 18.37 -4.96
N ILE A 275 9.94 18.22 -4.85
CA ILE A 275 9.00 19.28 -4.49
C ILE A 275 8.32 18.95 -3.15
N LEU A 276 7.41 17.97 -3.11
CA LEU A 276 6.56 17.74 -1.94
C LEU A 276 7.35 17.27 -0.72
N LEU A 277 8.18 16.26 -0.88
CA LEU A 277 9.02 15.74 0.22
C LEU A 277 10.02 16.81 0.70
N ARG A 278 10.68 17.51 -0.24
CA ARG A 278 11.63 18.56 0.08
C ARG A 278 10.99 19.68 0.90
N ASP A 279 9.78 20.11 0.52
CA ASP A 279 9.17 21.33 1.04
C ASP A 279 8.28 21.05 2.27
N THR A 280 7.65 19.86 2.36
CA THR A 280 6.73 19.52 3.47
C THR A 280 7.25 18.47 4.44
N GLY A 281 8.30 17.72 4.07
CA GLY A 281 9.19 17.06 5.02
C GLY A 281 8.73 15.74 5.63
N ALA A 282 7.77 14.99 5.02
CA ALA A 282 7.36 13.67 5.52
C ALA A 282 8.39 12.57 5.19
N THR A 283 9.62 12.78 5.64
CA THR A 283 10.76 11.89 5.37
C THR A 283 10.72 10.63 6.24
N LEU A 284 11.23 9.52 5.72
CA LEU A 284 11.45 8.30 6.47
C LEU A 284 12.77 8.38 7.25
N SER A 285 12.85 7.69 8.36
CA SER A 285 14.12 7.48 9.09
C SER A 285 14.92 6.34 8.45
N PRO A 286 16.26 6.45 8.31
CA PRO A 286 17.09 5.34 7.82
C PRO A 286 17.04 4.10 8.75
N ILE A 287 16.80 4.25 10.04
CA ILE A 287 16.54 3.12 10.94
C ILE A 287 15.23 2.40 10.55
N HIS A 288 14.18 3.16 10.23
CA HIS A 288 12.92 2.59 9.75
C HIS A 288 13.09 1.89 8.40
N ALA A 289 13.84 2.48 7.47
CA ALA A 289 14.17 1.85 6.20
C ALA A 289 14.89 0.51 6.39
N PHE A 290 15.84 0.45 7.33
CA PHE A 290 16.53 -0.79 7.69
C PHE A 290 15.56 -1.86 8.23
N ILE A 291 14.64 -1.48 9.11
CA ILE A 291 13.62 -2.40 9.64
C ILE A 291 12.71 -2.91 8.51
N PHE A 292 12.30 -2.05 7.59
CA PHE A 292 11.51 -2.47 6.43
C PHE A 292 12.27 -3.38 5.48
N LEU A 293 13.57 -3.15 5.28
CA LEU A 293 14.43 -4.07 4.52
C LEU A 293 14.46 -5.46 5.15
N GLN A 294 14.61 -5.56 6.47
CA GLN A 294 14.53 -6.85 7.18
C GLN A 294 13.15 -7.48 7.04
N GLY A 295 12.08 -6.69 7.11
CA GLY A 295 10.72 -7.15 6.87
C GLY A 295 10.54 -7.72 5.45
N LEU A 296 11.08 -7.06 4.43
CA LEU A 296 11.01 -7.52 3.04
C LEU A 296 11.72 -8.86 2.84
N GLU A 297 12.84 -9.10 3.52
CA GLU A 297 13.62 -10.33 3.38
C GLU A 297 12.84 -11.60 3.74
N THR A 298 11.79 -11.48 4.55
CA THR A 298 10.93 -12.59 4.95
C THR A 298 9.47 -12.40 4.54
N LEU A 299 9.17 -11.44 3.65
CA LEU A 299 7.80 -11.10 3.28
C LEU A 299 7.04 -12.30 2.73
N SER A 300 7.63 -13.02 1.76
CA SER A 300 6.98 -14.20 1.15
C SER A 300 6.64 -15.27 2.18
N LEU A 301 7.58 -15.58 3.06
CA LEU A 301 7.41 -16.60 4.11
C LEU A 301 6.29 -16.23 5.09
N ARG A 302 6.23 -14.96 5.49
CA ARG A 302 5.20 -14.48 6.42
C ARG A 302 3.83 -14.46 5.76
N VAL A 303 3.75 -13.91 4.54
CA VAL A 303 2.47 -13.78 3.83
C VAL A 303 1.88 -15.14 3.48
N GLU A 304 2.70 -16.12 3.06
CA GLU A 304 2.23 -17.51 2.87
C GLU A 304 1.62 -18.08 4.14
N ARG A 305 2.28 -17.91 5.29
CA ARG A 305 1.76 -18.39 6.57
C ARG A 305 0.51 -17.63 7.01
N HIS A 306 0.46 -16.31 6.83
CA HIS A 306 -0.75 -15.52 7.10
C HIS A 306 -1.96 -16.04 6.31
N VAL A 307 -1.78 -16.27 5.01
CA VAL A 307 -2.84 -16.74 4.12
C VAL A 307 -3.27 -18.17 4.45
N ASP A 308 -2.31 -19.07 4.67
CA ASP A 308 -2.61 -20.46 5.04
C ASP A 308 -3.43 -20.54 6.34
N ASN A 309 -3.01 -19.79 7.36
CA ASN A 309 -3.76 -19.69 8.61
C ASN A 309 -5.14 -19.07 8.42
N ALA A 310 -5.23 -17.97 7.65
CA ALA A 310 -6.49 -17.29 7.42
C ALA A 310 -7.52 -18.18 6.71
N LEU A 311 -7.13 -18.93 5.69
CA LEU A 311 -8.05 -19.84 4.99
C LEU A 311 -8.56 -20.96 5.91
N LYS A 312 -7.73 -21.46 6.82
CA LYS A 312 -8.15 -22.44 7.84
C LYS A 312 -9.11 -21.82 8.88
N VAL A 313 -8.88 -20.55 9.25
CA VAL A 313 -9.81 -19.80 10.11
C VAL A 313 -11.13 -19.57 9.39
N VAL A 314 -11.12 -19.20 8.11
CA VAL A 314 -12.36 -19.06 7.31
C VAL A 314 -13.15 -20.36 7.30
N GLU A 315 -12.50 -21.50 7.02
CA GLU A 315 -13.13 -22.82 7.04
C GLU A 315 -13.72 -23.17 8.43
N PHE A 316 -13.01 -22.80 9.48
CA PHE A 316 -13.48 -22.99 10.86
C PHE A 316 -14.72 -22.14 11.16
N LEU A 317 -14.70 -20.85 10.80
CA LEU A 317 -15.82 -19.93 11.03
C LEU A 317 -17.07 -20.31 10.25
N GLU A 318 -16.94 -20.78 9.02
CA GLU A 318 -18.06 -21.29 8.20
C GLU A 318 -18.85 -22.44 8.89
N LYS A 319 -18.18 -23.18 9.78
CA LYS A 319 -18.76 -24.31 10.52
C LYS A 319 -19.28 -23.92 11.91
N GLN A 320 -19.08 -22.68 12.36
CA GLN A 320 -19.49 -22.26 13.70
C GLN A 320 -20.96 -21.89 13.75
N PRO A 321 -21.74 -22.50 14.67
CA PRO A 321 -23.18 -22.23 14.79
C PRO A 321 -23.53 -20.76 15.10
N LEU A 322 -22.63 -20.05 15.77
CA LEU A 322 -22.78 -18.63 16.13
C LEU A 322 -22.34 -17.66 15.07
N VAL A 323 -21.76 -18.13 13.98
CA VAL A 323 -21.38 -17.28 12.83
C VAL A 323 -22.56 -17.15 11.87
N GLU A 324 -22.90 -15.91 11.52
CA GLU A 324 -23.94 -15.60 10.56
C GLU A 324 -23.38 -15.54 9.14
N LYS A 325 -22.21 -14.89 8.98
CA LYS A 325 -21.56 -14.70 7.69
C LYS A 325 -20.05 -14.53 7.86
N VAL A 326 -19.29 -15.04 6.89
CA VAL A 326 -17.84 -14.77 6.76
C VAL A 326 -17.65 -13.91 5.51
N ASN A 327 -17.08 -12.72 5.68
CA ASN A 327 -16.78 -11.79 4.59
C ASN A 327 -15.34 -12.03 4.09
N HIS A 328 -15.17 -13.07 3.29
CA HIS A 328 -13.91 -13.41 2.65
C HIS A 328 -14.16 -13.85 1.20
N PRO A 329 -13.36 -13.40 0.23
CA PRO A 329 -13.62 -13.66 -1.19
C PRO A 329 -13.61 -15.16 -1.56
N SER A 330 -12.89 -16.00 -0.81
CA SER A 330 -12.84 -17.45 -1.06
C SER A 330 -14.17 -18.16 -0.81
N VAL A 331 -15.04 -17.59 0.03
CA VAL A 331 -16.37 -18.15 0.41
C VAL A 331 -17.50 -17.22 0.02
N SER A 332 -17.24 -16.22 -0.82
CA SER A 332 -18.27 -15.31 -1.32
C SER A 332 -19.33 -16.04 -2.13
N GLU A 333 -20.60 -15.72 -1.88
CA GLU A 333 -21.72 -16.21 -2.70
C GLU A 333 -21.81 -15.49 -4.07
N ASP A 334 -21.15 -14.35 -4.23
CA ASP A 334 -21.06 -13.61 -5.48
C ASP A 334 -20.10 -14.31 -6.46
N PRO A 335 -20.59 -14.82 -7.61
CA PRO A 335 -19.73 -15.46 -8.61
C PRO A 335 -18.63 -14.54 -9.15
N GLU A 336 -18.89 -13.24 -9.21
CA GLU A 336 -17.90 -12.26 -9.68
C GLU A 336 -16.75 -12.11 -8.68
N GLN A 337 -17.03 -12.03 -7.37
CA GLN A 337 -15.99 -12.05 -6.34
C GLN A 337 -15.14 -13.32 -6.40
N GLN A 338 -15.77 -14.48 -6.62
CA GLN A 338 -15.02 -15.72 -6.78
C GLN A 338 -14.15 -15.72 -8.04
N ARG A 339 -14.64 -15.17 -9.15
CA ARG A 339 -13.89 -15.04 -10.41
C ARG A 339 -12.67 -14.13 -10.23
N LEU A 340 -12.87 -12.94 -9.64
CA LEU A 340 -11.82 -11.97 -9.40
C LEU A 340 -10.77 -12.49 -8.41
N TYR A 341 -11.21 -13.16 -7.35
CA TYR A 341 -10.30 -13.76 -6.38
C TYR A 341 -9.41 -14.83 -7.02
N LYS A 342 -9.96 -15.72 -7.82
CA LYS A 342 -9.17 -16.72 -8.57
C LYS A 342 -8.21 -16.10 -9.58
N LYS A 343 -8.63 -15.00 -10.22
CA LYS A 343 -7.81 -14.28 -11.21
C LYS A 343 -6.63 -13.58 -10.57
N TYR A 344 -6.87 -12.77 -9.55
CA TYR A 344 -5.87 -11.88 -8.98
C TYR A 344 -5.08 -12.49 -7.81
N PHE A 345 -5.65 -13.49 -7.15
CA PHE A 345 -5.05 -14.16 -5.99
C PHE A 345 -4.99 -15.69 -6.18
N PRO A 346 -4.29 -16.20 -7.20
CA PRO A 346 -4.25 -17.64 -7.49
C PRO A 346 -3.61 -18.46 -6.36
N ASN A 347 -2.77 -17.82 -5.52
CA ASN A 347 -2.12 -18.43 -4.37
C ASN A 347 -2.82 -18.09 -3.04
N GLY A 348 -4.05 -17.58 -3.11
CA GLY A 348 -4.80 -17.11 -1.95
C GLY A 348 -4.47 -15.68 -1.56
N GLY A 349 -5.21 -15.15 -0.60
CA GLY A 349 -5.10 -13.79 -0.07
C GLY A 349 -6.15 -13.54 0.99
N GLY A 350 -6.17 -12.32 1.56
CA GLY A 350 -7.20 -11.90 2.49
C GLY A 350 -7.00 -12.43 3.92
N SER A 351 -5.81 -12.29 4.47
CA SER A 351 -5.57 -12.62 5.89
C SER A 351 -6.16 -11.60 6.87
N ILE A 352 -6.70 -10.50 6.35
CA ILE A 352 -7.47 -9.50 7.09
C ILE A 352 -8.87 -9.52 6.51
N PHE A 353 -9.84 -9.92 7.31
CA PHE A 353 -11.23 -10.08 6.89
C PHE A 353 -12.19 -9.92 8.08
N THR A 354 -13.49 -9.96 7.82
CA THR A 354 -14.50 -9.86 8.87
C THR A 354 -15.40 -11.07 8.87
N PHE A 355 -16.08 -11.26 10.01
CA PHE A 355 -17.23 -12.12 10.10
C PHE A 355 -18.31 -11.46 10.97
N GLU A 356 -19.54 -11.91 10.82
CA GLU A 356 -20.70 -11.46 11.56
C GLU A 356 -21.09 -12.54 12.56
N ILE A 357 -21.10 -12.22 13.86
CA ILE A 357 -21.58 -13.13 14.89
C ILE A 357 -23.10 -12.99 15.03
N LYS A 358 -23.81 -14.09 15.27
CA LYS A 358 -25.26 -14.04 15.54
C LYS A 358 -25.55 -13.31 16.85
N GLY A 359 -26.23 -12.19 16.76
CA GLY A 359 -26.54 -11.31 17.87
C GLY A 359 -26.35 -9.85 17.55
N ASP A 360 -26.09 -9.06 18.56
CA ASP A 360 -25.91 -7.61 18.49
C ASP A 360 -24.44 -7.20 18.69
N ASP A 361 -24.21 -5.90 18.81
CA ASP A 361 -22.90 -5.30 19.08
C ASP A 361 -22.31 -5.79 20.43
N LYS A 362 -23.15 -5.98 21.44
CA LYS A 362 -22.72 -6.47 22.76
C LYS A 362 -22.18 -7.90 22.68
N LYS A 363 -22.85 -8.74 21.89
CA LYS A 363 -22.40 -10.10 21.64
C LYS A 363 -21.07 -10.14 20.95
N ALA A 364 -20.85 -9.25 19.95
CA ALA A 364 -19.58 -9.13 19.25
C ALA A 364 -18.46 -8.66 20.20
N GLN A 365 -18.73 -7.67 21.04
CA GLN A 365 -17.76 -7.16 22.02
C GLN A 365 -17.45 -8.23 23.09
N GLU A 366 -18.46 -8.93 23.59
CA GLU A 366 -18.28 -10.01 24.57
C GLU A 366 -17.39 -11.14 23.99
N PHE A 367 -17.60 -11.52 22.72
CA PHE A 367 -16.75 -12.48 22.05
C PHE A 367 -15.29 -12.01 22.00
N ILE A 368 -15.06 -10.76 21.60
CA ILE A 368 -13.72 -10.17 21.53
C ILE A 368 -13.04 -10.17 22.90
N ASP A 369 -13.78 -9.82 23.97
CA ASP A 369 -13.26 -9.72 25.34
C ASP A 369 -12.85 -11.08 25.92
N HIS A 370 -13.32 -12.20 25.35
CA HIS A 370 -12.93 -13.55 25.76
C HIS A 370 -11.69 -14.08 25.02
N LEU A 371 -11.25 -13.44 23.94
CA LEU A 371 -10.02 -13.83 23.23
C LEU A 371 -8.78 -13.56 24.10
N GLN A 372 -7.83 -14.50 24.11
CA GLN A 372 -6.60 -14.41 24.88
C GLN A 372 -5.36 -14.29 24.01
N LEU A 373 -5.34 -14.96 22.85
CA LEU A 373 -4.25 -14.93 21.90
C LEU A 373 -4.33 -13.71 21.00
N PHE A 374 -5.53 -13.35 20.54
CA PHE A 374 -5.75 -12.17 19.71
C PHE A 374 -5.59 -10.89 20.53
N SER A 375 -4.78 -9.96 20.04
CA SER A 375 -4.65 -8.62 20.65
C SER A 375 -5.74 -7.68 20.14
N LEU A 376 -6.48 -7.06 21.04
CA LEU A 376 -7.46 -6.01 20.71
C LEU A 376 -6.75 -4.68 20.51
N LEU A 377 -6.62 -4.23 19.28
CA LEU A 377 -5.95 -2.98 18.94
C LEU A 377 -6.24 -2.53 17.50
N ALA A 378 -5.98 -1.25 17.21
CA ALA A 378 -6.19 -0.63 15.90
C ALA A 378 -4.96 -0.83 15.00
N ASN A 379 -4.67 -2.07 14.62
CA ASN A 379 -3.66 -2.42 13.64
C ASN A 379 -4.09 -3.65 12.85
N VAL A 380 -3.32 -4.01 11.81
CA VAL A 380 -3.49 -5.21 10.97
C VAL A 380 -2.15 -5.69 10.46
N ALA A 381 -2.09 -6.88 9.91
CA ALA A 381 -0.91 -7.45 9.23
C ALA A 381 0.32 -7.64 10.13
N ASP A 382 0.13 -7.69 11.42
CA ASP A 382 1.16 -8.09 12.38
C ASP A 382 1.35 -9.62 12.32
N VAL A 383 2.55 -10.09 12.64
CA VAL A 383 2.81 -11.54 12.80
C VAL A 383 1.99 -12.17 13.93
N LYS A 384 1.50 -11.35 14.88
CA LYS A 384 0.53 -11.74 15.90
C LYS A 384 -0.89 -11.52 15.40
N SER A 385 -1.80 -12.42 15.75
CA SER A 385 -3.22 -12.29 15.46
C SER A 385 -3.84 -11.11 16.21
N LEU A 386 -4.63 -10.30 15.49
CA LEU A 386 -5.26 -9.09 15.99
C LEU A 386 -6.77 -9.13 15.76
N VAL A 387 -7.51 -8.44 16.60
CA VAL A 387 -8.97 -8.32 16.53
C VAL A 387 -9.42 -6.90 16.81
N ILE A 388 -10.50 -6.47 16.20
CA ILE A 388 -11.18 -5.22 16.54
C ILE A 388 -12.68 -5.28 16.20
N HIS A 389 -13.47 -4.45 16.87
CA HIS A 389 -14.88 -4.23 16.57
C HIS A 389 -15.00 -2.95 15.70
N PRO A 390 -15.15 -3.06 14.37
CA PRO A 390 -15.07 -1.88 13.48
C PRO A 390 -16.11 -0.81 13.80
N ALA A 391 -17.35 -1.18 14.04
CA ALA A 391 -18.46 -0.25 14.24
C ALA A 391 -18.24 0.70 15.42
N SER A 392 -17.64 0.24 16.52
CA SER A 392 -17.40 1.08 17.71
C SER A 392 -16.00 1.69 17.80
N THR A 393 -15.12 1.44 16.80
CA THR A 393 -13.71 1.86 16.84
C THR A 393 -13.26 2.50 15.54
N THR A 394 -12.77 1.73 14.59
CA THR A 394 -12.16 2.25 13.33
C THR A 394 -13.15 2.97 12.42
N HIS A 395 -14.45 2.77 12.60
CA HIS A 395 -15.53 3.37 11.82
C HIS A 395 -16.59 4.06 12.73
N ALA A 396 -16.23 4.35 13.98
CA ALA A 396 -17.13 4.99 14.93
C ALA A 396 -17.56 6.42 14.57
N GLU A 397 -16.79 7.07 13.68
CA GLU A 397 -17.13 8.41 13.16
C GLU A 397 -18.23 8.39 12.08
N LEU A 398 -18.51 7.21 11.50
CA LEU A 398 -19.58 7.01 10.54
C LEU A 398 -20.90 6.72 11.26
N ASN A 399 -22.00 7.24 10.71
CA ASN A 399 -23.33 6.85 11.18
C ASN A 399 -23.70 5.42 10.70
N GLU A 400 -24.77 4.84 11.23
CA GLU A 400 -25.15 3.46 10.92
C GLU A 400 -25.42 3.21 9.43
N ALA A 401 -25.96 4.20 8.69
CA ALA A 401 -26.21 4.08 7.26
C ALA A 401 -24.89 4.07 6.47
N GLU A 402 -23.94 4.93 6.83
CA GLU A 402 -22.61 5.00 6.22
C GLU A 402 -21.80 3.73 6.54
N GLN A 403 -21.90 3.20 7.76
CA GLN A 403 -21.28 1.92 8.11
C GLN A 403 -21.86 0.78 7.28
N ALA A 404 -23.19 0.74 7.12
CA ALA A 404 -23.87 -0.28 6.31
C ALA A 404 -23.47 -0.21 4.82
N GLU A 405 -23.27 0.99 4.25
CA GLU A 405 -22.76 1.18 2.89
C GLU A 405 -21.36 0.61 2.71
N GLN A 406 -20.54 0.58 3.76
CA GLN A 406 -19.23 -0.05 3.78
C GLN A 406 -19.26 -1.53 4.19
N GLY A 407 -20.45 -2.12 4.31
CA GLY A 407 -20.62 -3.53 4.68
C GLY A 407 -20.29 -3.82 6.15
N ILE A 408 -20.38 -2.81 7.02
CA ILE A 408 -20.15 -2.94 8.47
C ILE A 408 -21.48 -2.96 9.18
N LYS A 409 -21.71 -4.00 9.96
CA LYS A 409 -22.89 -4.13 10.84
C LYS A 409 -22.46 -4.04 12.32
N PRO A 410 -23.41 -3.80 13.25
CA PRO A 410 -23.10 -3.79 14.68
C PRO A 410 -22.44 -5.07 15.22
N ASN A 411 -22.74 -6.21 14.62
CA ASN A 411 -22.20 -7.53 14.98
C ASN A 411 -20.98 -7.96 14.16
N THR A 412 -20.35 -7.04 13.40
CA THR A 412 -19.16 -7.32 12.59
C THR A 412 -17.90 -7.31 13.46
N ILE A 413 -17.07 -8.34 13.30
CA ILE A 413 -15.77 -8.50 13.95
C ILE A 413 -14.70 -8.58 12.87
N ARG A 414 -13.64 -7.76 12.94
CA ARG A 414 -12.49 -7.83 12.03
C ARG A 414 -11.35 -8.61 12.67
N LEU A 415 -10.84 -9.59 11.94
CA LEU A 415 -9.65 -10.37 12.29
C LEU A 415 -8.50 -10.00 11.37
N SER A 416 -7.30 -9.93 11.93
CA SER A 416 -6.03 -9.96 11.20
C SER A 416 -5.28 -11.20 11.67
N ILE A 417 -5.23 -12.20 10.81
CA ILE A 417 -4.69 -13.52 11.20
C ILE A 417 -3.17 -13.49 11.13
N GLY A 418 -2.53 -13.86 12.22
CA GLY A 418 -1.08 -13.90 12.37
C GLY A 418 -0.45 -15.19 11.88
N THR A 419 0.80 -15.39 12.31
CA THR A 419 1.64 -16.51 11.89
C THR A 419 1.81 -17.58 12.98
N GLU A 420 1.04 -17.50 14.05
CA GLU A 420 1.05 -18.46 15.16
C GLU A 420 0.70 -19.87 14.65
N ASN A 421 0.88 -20.86 15.49
CA ASN A 421 0.38 -22.20 15.22
C ASN A 421 -1.12 -22.17 15.02
N ILE A 422 -1.63 -22.79 13.96
CA ILE A 422 -3.05 -22.75 13.61
C ILE A 422 -3.95 -23.37 14.70
N ASP A 423 -3.48 -24.43 15.34
CA ASP A 423 -4.28 -25.08 16.38
C ASP A 423 -4.51 -24.16 17.59
N ASP A 424 -3.53 -23.32 17.93
CA ASP A 424 -3.64 -22.34 19.00
C ASP A 424 -4.62 -21.20 18.63
N ILE A 425 -4.58 -20.74 17.37
CA ILE A 425 -5.53 -19.76 16.85
C ILE A 425 -6.97 -20.30 16.92
N LEU A 426 -7.18 -21.50 16.41
CA LEU A 426 -8.51 -22.13 16.40
C LEU A 426 -9.02 -22.45 17.81
N TYR A 427 -8.11 -22.82 18.71
CA TYR A 427 -8.45 -23.06 20.10
C TYR A 427 -8.95 -21.78 20.79
N ASP A 428 -8.23 -20.66 20.63
CA ASP A 428 -8.61 -19.37 21.21
C ASP A 428 -9.99 -18.89 20.70
N LEU A 429 -10.22 -19.01 19.38
CA LEU A 429 -11.52 -18.71 18.79
C LEU A 429 -12.64 -19.61 19.35
N GLN A 430 -12.38 -20.92 19.51
CA GLN A 430 -13.36 -21.85 20.04
C GLN A 430 -13.73 -21.54 21.50
N GLU A 431 -12.73 -21.26 22.35
CA GLU A 431 -12.96 -20.87 23.74
C GLU A 431 -13.82 -19.59 23.84
N ALA A 432 -13.54 -18.58 22.96
CA ALA A 432 -14.36 -17.38 22.94
C ALA A 432 -15.81 -17.65 22.48
N PHE A 433 -16.01 -18.50 21.46
CA PHE A 433 -17.35 -18.91 21.06
C PHE A 433 -18.09 -19.70 22.20
N ASP A 434 -17.38 -20.54 22.91
CA ASP A 434 -17.97 -21.32 24.00
C ASP A 434 -18.40 -20.44 25.19
N ALA A 435 -17.64 -19.34 25.42
CA ALA A 435 -17.95 -18.39 26.48
C ALA A 435 -19.20 -17.53 26.20
N VAL A 436 -19.61 -17.37 24.94
CA VAL A 436 -20.73 -16.52 24.53
C VAL A 436 -21.94 -17.30 23.98
N LYS A 437 -22.02 -18.60 24.22
CA LYS A 437 -23.15 -19.46 23.81
C LYS A 437 -24.49 -19.12 24.46
#